data_1d59aa0ea3ee11d178f6373c2af225e9
#
_entry.id   1d59aa0ea3ee11d178f6373c2af225e9
#
_cell.length_a   1.000
_cell.length_b   1.000
_cell.length_c   1.000
_cell.angle_alpha   90.00
_cell.angle_beta   90.00
_cell.angle_gamma   90.00
#
_symmetry.space_group_name_H-M   'P 1'
#
loop_
_entity.id
_entity.type
_entity.pdbx_description
1 polymer ?
#
loop_
_entity_poly.entity_id
_entity_poly.type
_entity_poly.pdbx_seq_one_letter_code
_entity_poly.pdbx_strand_id
1 'polypeptide(L)'
;MGLAVALIEPQIPPNTGNIARLCAATETALHVIQPLGFDLDDAHLRRAGCDYWDDVEMWIHPHWRAFRDAVSRDRCLYFSAHGTRSYLEAELASNSVLVFGNETHGMPAGIREKHPEQVFRVPMGPAVRCLNLATTVGIVLYDAIRRLDISIESAQVINPPESSANLVEQDGNEQ
;
A
#
# COMPACT_ATOMS: atom_id res chain seq x y z
N MET A 1 8.83 -1.87 -15.89
CA MET A 1 7.83 -1.86 -14.80
C MET A 1 8.49 -2.44 -13.56
N GLY A 2 8.60 -1.69 -12.49
CA GLY A 2 9.14 -2.10 -11.20
C GLY A 2 8.12 -2.83 -10.32
N LEU A 3 8.35 -2.80 -9.00
CA LEU A 3 7.41 -3.24 -7.98
C LEU A 3 6.09 -2.46 -8.11
N ALA A 4 4.96 -3.12 -7.94
CA ALA A 4 3.65 -2.49 -8.03
C ALA A 4 2.68 -3.04 -6.97
N VAL A 5 1.66 -2.26 -6.64
CA VAL A 5 0.52 -2.63 -5.81
C VAL A 5 -0.71 -2.77 -6.69
N ALA A 6 -1.56 -3.76 -6.42
CA ALA A 6 -2.85 -3.91 -7.10
C ALA A 6 -3.99 -4.12 -6.09
N LEU A 7 -5.06 -3.34 -6.23
CA LEU A 7 -6.26 -3.40 -5.40
C LEU A 7 -7.43 -3.94 -6.21
N ILE A 8 -8.03 -5.04 -5.76
CA ILE A 8 -9.20 -5.64 -6.39
C ILE A 8 -10.45 -5.04 -5.75
N GLU A 9 -11.21 -4.27 -6.54
CA GLU A 9 -12.52 -3.73 -6.18
C GLU A 9 -12.53 -3.00 -4.81
N PRO A 10 -11.61 -2.05 -4.55
CA PRO A 10 -11.56 -1.36 -3.26
C PRO A 10 -12.87 -0.63 -2.98
N GLN A 11 -13.31 -0.66 -1.70
CA GLN A 11 -14.63 -0.19 -1.28
C GLN A 11 -14.57 1.09 -0.44
N ILE A 12 -13.45 1.38 0.19
CA ILE A 12 -13.32 2.46 1.19
C ILE A 12 -12.36 3.53 0.68
N PRO A 13 -12.86 4.73 0.26
CA PRO A 13 -12.04 5.80 -0.30
C PRO A 13 -10.80 6.18 0.55
N PRO A 14 -10.93 6.38 1.88
CA PRO A 14 -9.77 6.69 2.72
C PRO A 14 -8.64 5.65 2.68
N ASN A 15 -8.97 4.36 2.54
CA ASN A 15 -7.94 3.32 2.40
C ASN A 15 -7.20 3.46 1.08
N THR A 16 -7.95 3.62 -0.03
CA THR A 16 -7.37 3.80 -1.36
C THR A 16 -6.50 5.05 -1.41
N GLY A 17 -6.94 6.16 -0.80
CA GLY A 17 -6.15 7.39 -0.70
C GLY A 17 -4.86 7.22 0.08
N ASN A 18 -4.91 6.54 1.22
CA ASN A 18 -3.70 6.24 2.00
C ASN A 18 -2.73 5.31 1.24
N ILE A 19 -3.26 4.36 0.45
CA ILE A 19 -2.44 3.48 -0.38
C ILE A 19 -1.82 4.26 -1.55
N ALA A 20 -2.57 5.16 -2.19
CA ALA A 20 -2.04 6.03 -3.25
C ALA A 20 -0.89 6.90 -2.72
N ARG A 21 -1.07 7.54 -1.54
CA ARG A 21 0.00 8.28 -0.86
C ARG A 21 1.23 7.42 -0.59
N LEU A 22 1.02 6.18 -0.13
CA LEU A 22 2.10 5.24 0.12
C LEU A 22 2.84 4.89 -1.16
N CYS A 23 2.12 4.65 -2.26
CA CYS A 23 2.68 4.35 -3.57
C CYS A 23 3.47 5.56 -4.13
N ALA A 24 2.95 6.78 -3.98
CA ALA A 24 3.69 8.01 -4.33
C ALA A 24 4.99 8.13 -3.53
N ALA A 25 4.92 7.93 -2.20
CA ALA A 25 6.07 8.02 -1.31
C ALA A 25 7.15 6.96 -1.56
N THR A 26 6.80 5.86 -2.21
CA THR A 26 7.70 4.74 -2.50
C THR A 26 8.01 4.57 -3.99
N GLU A 27 7.58 5.50 -4.82
CA GLU A 27 7.70 5.45 -6.29
C GLU A 27 7.20 4.13 -6.89
N THR A 28 6.15 3.58 -6.27
CA THR A 28 5.55 2.30 -6.62
C THR A 28 4.29 2.52 -7.46
N ALA A 29 4.15 1.83 -8.59
CA ALA A 29 2.94 1.90 -9.41
C ALA A 29 1.72 1.32 -8.67
N LEU A 30 0.53 1.91 -8.88
CA LEU A 30 -0.73 1.46 -8.32
C LEU A 30 -1.72 1.03 -9.40
N HIS A 31 -2.12 -0.24 -9.39
CA HIS A 31 -3.21 -0.76 -10.20
C HIS A 31 -4.50 -0.81 -9.38
N VAL A 32 -5.56 -0.22 -9.90
CA VAL A 32 -6.89 -0.24 -9.29
C VAL A 32 -7.85 -0.97 -10.22
N ILE A 33 -8.46 -2.05 -9.75
CA ILE A 33 -9.37 -2.89 -10.53
C ILE A 33 -10.80 -2.60 -10.10
N GLN A 34 -11.63 -2.18 -11.06
CA GLN A 34 -13.04 -1.91 -10.86
C GLN A 34 -13.88 -3.22 -10.79
N PRO A 35 -15.14 -3.18 -10.24
CA PRO A 35 -15.85 -1.98 -9.75
C PRO A 35 -15.31 -1.45 -8.43
N LEU A 36 -15.48 -0.16 -8.19
CA LEU A 36 -15.13 0.49 -6.93
C LEU A 36 -16.38 0.70 -6.08
N GLY A 37 -16.26 0.73 -4.77
CA GLY A 37 -17.32 1.12 -3.86
C GLY A 37 -17.55 2.63 -3.77
N PHE A 38 -16.89 3.42 -4.62
CA PHE A 38 -16.93 4.89 -4.63
C PHE A 38 -16.62 5.44 -6.03
N ASP A 39 -16.95 6.70 -6.25
CA ASP A 39 -16.63 7.39 -7.49
C ASP A 39 -15.20 7.93 -7.45
N LEU A 40 -14.48 7.78 -8.58
CA LEU A 40 -13.14 8.32 -8.78
C LEU A 40 -13.18 9.81 -9.17
N ASP A 41 -14.21 10.57 -8.72
CA ASP A 41 -14.20 11.99 -8.96
C ASP A 41 -13.20 12.71 -8.04
N ASP A 42 -12.55 13.74 -8.57
CA ASP A 42 -11.54 14.53 -7.88
C ASP A 42 -12.03 15.08 -6.53
N ALA A 43 -13.32 15.39 -6.41
CA ALA A 43 -13.89 15.98 -5.20
C ALA A 43 -14.00 14.98 -4.05
N HIS A 44 -14.33 13.72 -4.35
CA HIS A 44 -14.40 12.65 -3.34
C HIS A 44 -13.02 12.17 -2.93
N LEU A 45 -12.10 12.07 -3.89
CA LEU A 45 -10.71 11.69 -3.64
C LEU A 45 -9.97 12.73 -2.79
N ARG A 46 -10.10 14.02 -3.10
CA ARG A 46 -9.50 15.09 -2.30
C ARG A 46 -10.06 15.15 -0.88
N ARG A 47 -11.37 14.94 -0.68
CA ARG A 47 -11.97 14.85 0.66
C ARG A 47 -11.49 13.63 1.45
N ALA A 48 -11.08 12.57 0.76
CA ALA A 48 -10.49 11.37 1.37
C ALA A 48 -8.99 11.53 1.69
N GLY A 49 -8.40 12.72 1.46
CA GLY A 49 -6.98 12.99 1.68
C GLY A 49 -6.07 12.45 0.56
N CYS A 50 -6.61 12.33 -0.65
CA CYS A 50 -5.88 11.86 -1.83
C CYS A 50 -5.19 13.02 -2.57
N ASP A 51 -4.46 13.87 -1.85
CA ASP A 51 -3.73 15.02 -2.42
C ASP A 51 -2.56 14.60 -3.31
N TYR A 52 -2.20 13.31 -3.30
CA TYR A 52 -1.07 12.71 -4.03
C TYR A 52 -1.50 11.88 -5.25
N TRP A 53 -2.74 12.06 -5.70
CA TRP A 53 -3.29 11.27 -6.81
C TRP A 53 -2.57 11.52 -8.13
N ASP A 54 -2.12 12.76 -8.34
CA ASP A 54 -1.37 13.17 -9.52
C ASP A 54 0.11 12.75 -9.46
N ASP A 55 0.62 12.39 -8.28
CA ASP A 55 2.01 12.01 -8.05
C ASP A 55 2.26 10.50 -8.12
N VAL A 56 1.20 9.69 -8.26
CA VAL A 56 1.30 8.23 -8.33
C VAL A 56 1.10 7.73 -9.75
N GLU A 57 1.99 6.84 -10.20
CA GLU A 57 1.77 6.11 -11.46
C GLU A 57 0.59 5.16 -11.30
N MET A 58 -0.60 5.58 -11.77
CA MET A 58 -1.84 4.85 -11.56
C MET A 58 -2.40 4.24 -12.84
N TRP A 59 -2.84 2.99 -12.72
CA TRP A 59 -3.48 2.22 -13.77
C TRP A 59 -4.86 1.75 -13.33
N ILE A 60 -5.93 2.24 -13.98
CA ILE A 60 -7.30 1.83 -13.71
C ILE A 60 -7.72 0.75 -14.71
N HIS A 61 -8.13 -0.40 -14.20
CA HIS A 61 -8.60 -1.52 -15.00
C HIS A 61 -10.12 -1.67 -14.85
N PRO A 62 -10.88 -1.76 -15.95
CA PRO A 62 -12.36 -1.86 -15.88
C PRO A 62 -12.86 -3.14 -15.23
N HIS A 63 -12.04 -4.17 -15.14
CA HIS A 63 -12.34 -5.44 -14.48
C HIS A 63 -11.09 -6.31 -14.35
N TRP A 64 -11.16 -7.36 -13.54
CA TRP A 64 -10.05 -8.29 -13.26
C TRP A 64 -9.41 -8.88 -14.53
N ARG A 65 -10.20 -9.21 -15.55
CA ARG A 65 -9.65 -9.76 -16.80
C ARG A 65 -8.75 -8.76 -17.51
N ALA A 66 -9.14 -7.48 -17.60
CA ALA A 66 -8.31 -6.44 -18.21
C ALA A 66 -6.96 -6.28 -17.47
N PHE A 67 -6.96 -6.34 -16.14
CA PHE A 67 -5.72 -6.38 -15.36
C PHE A 67 -4.88 -7.60 -15.72
N ARG A 68 -5.50 -8.79 -15.86
CA ARG A 68 -4.80 -10.05 -16.20
C ARG A 68 -4.25 -10.06 -17.63
N ASP A 69 -4.84 -9.32 -18.54
CA ASP A 69 -4.34 -9.16 -19.91
C ASP A 69 -3.11 -8.19 -19.95
N ALA A 70 -3.02 -7.25 -19.00
CA ALA A 70 -1.93 -6.28 -18.88
C ALA A 70 -0.76 -6.76 -18.02
N VAL A 71 -1.01 -7.64 -17.03
CA VAL A 71 -0.02 -8.06 -16.02
C VAL A 71 0.13 -9.56 -16.02
N SER A 72 1.36 -10.04 -16.25
CA SER A 72 1.70 -11.47 -16.24
C SER A 72 1.45 -12.12 -14.86
N ARG A 73 1.03 -13.38 -14.85
CA ARG A 73 0.64 -14.10 -13.62
C ARG A 73 1.82 -14.36 -12.68
N ASP A 74 2.93 -14.72 -13.23
CA ASP A 74 4.19 -15.03 -12.52
C ASP A 74 4.73 -13.83 -11.74
N ARG A 75 4.25 -12.62 -12.04
CA ARG A 75 4.56 -11.40 -11.28
C ARG A 75 3.65 -11.18 -10.08
N CYS A 76 2.48 -11.84 -10.01
CA CYS A 76 1.47 -11.56 -9.00
C CYS A 76 1.68 -12.40 -7.74
N LEU A 77 1.79 -11.72 -6.59
CA LEU A 77 1.76 -12.30 -5.25
C LEU A 77 0.50 -11.80 -4.54
N TYR A 78 -0.29 -12.71 -4.02
CA TYR A 78 -1.61 -12.42 -3.49
C TYR A 78 -1.59 -12.36 -1.96
N PHE A 79 -2.18 -11.32 -1.39
CA PHE A 79 -2.21 -11.13 0.07
C PHE A 79 -3.66 -11.18 0.58
N SER A 80 -3.91 -12.10 1.49
CA SER A 80 -5.25 -12.35 2.03
C SER A 80 -5.15 -12.86 3.48
N ALA A 81 -6.11 -12.48 4.33
CA ALA A 81 -6.22 -13.04 5.68
C ALA A 81 -6.43 -14.57 5.70
N HIS A 82 -6.90 -15.14 4.56
CA HIS A 82 -7.09 -16.57 4.36
C HIS A 82 -5.84 -17.30 3.81
N GLY A 83 -4.74 -16.61 3.58
CA GLY A 83 -3.48 -17.23 3.17
C GLY A 83 -2.98 -18.21 4.24
N THR A 84 -2.34 -19.28 3.81
CA THR A 84 -1.75 -20.30 4.71
C THR A 84 -0.27 -20.06 4.97
N ARG A 85 0.40 -19.34 4.07
CA ARG A 85 1.82 -19.00 4.14
C ARG A 85 2.02 -17.60 4.68
N SER A 86 3.12 -17.39 5.42
CA SER A 86 3.49 -16.03 5.87
C SER A 86 3.91 -15.15 4.69
N TYR A 87 3.59 -13.85 4.72
CA TYR A 87 4.07 -12.88 3.74
C TYR A 87 5.61 -12.83 3.66
N LEU A 88 6.29 -13.20 4.74
CA LEU A 88 7.75 -13.31 4.78
C LEU A 88 8.32 -14.40 3.87
N GLU A 89 7.48 -15.37 3.50
CA GLU A 89 7.84 -16.47 2.60
C GLU A 89 7.60 -16.14 1.11
N ALA A 90 7.06 -14.97 0.82
CA ALA A 90 6.81 -14.56 -0.55
C ALA A 90 8.13 -14.40 -1.32
N GLU A 91 8.22 -15.03 -2.48
CA GLU A 91 9.36 -14.93 -3.38
C GLU A 91 9.24 -13.64 -4.20
N LEU A 92 9.80 -12.57 -3.68
CA LEU A 92 9.74 -11.24 -4.28
C LEU A 92 10.78 -11.09 -5.40
N ALA A 93 10.36 -10.41 -6.47
CA ALA A 93 11.22 -9.93 -7.54
C ALA A 93 11.00 -8.43 -7.74
N SER A 94 11.98 -7.73 -8.31
CA SER A 94 11.90 -6.27 -8.52
C SER A 94 10.71 -5.82 -9.39
N ASN A 95 10.10 -6.74 -10.13
CA ASN A 95 8.93 -6.53 -10.95
C ASN A 95 7.67 -7.20 -10.40
N SER A 96 7.65 -7.63 -9.14
CA SER A 96 6.48 -8.24 -8.50
C SER A 96 5.31 -7.27 -8.42
N VAL A 97 4.09 -7.81 -8.48
CA VAL A 97 2.85 -7.08 -8.24
C VAL A 97 2.19 -7.64 -6.98
N LEU A 98 2.08 -6.81 -5.96
CA LEU A 98 1.50 -7.12 -4.67
C LEU A 98 -0.02 -6.92 -4.76
N VAL A 99 -0.78 -8.02 -4.82
CA VAL A 99 -2.23 -8.01 -5.11
C VAL A 99 -3.03 -8.18 -3.82
N PHE A 100 -3.95 -7.25 -3.56
CA PHE A 100 -4.82 -7.25 -2.38
C PHE A 100 -6.29 -7.28 -2.79
N GLY A 101 -7.12 -7.96 -2.00
CA GLY A 101 -8.57 -7.93 -2.15
C GLY A 101 -9.20 -6.70 -1.49
N ASN A 102 -10.53 -6.57 -1.59
CA ASN A 102 -11.26 -5.46 -0.96
C ASN A 102 -11.46 -5.65 0.55
N GLU A 103 -11.92 -4.58 1.19
CA GLU A 103 -12.08 -4.52 2.65
C GLU A 103 -13.24 -5.37 3.17
N THR A 104 -14.28 -5.54 2.36
CA THR A 104 -15.53 -6.20 2.77
C THR A 104 -15.49 -7.71 2.58
N HIS A 105 -15.08 -8.14 1.38
CA HIS A 105 -15.10 -9.55 0.97
C HIS A 105 -13.71 -10.16 0.87
N GLY A 106 -12.66 -9.33 1.01
CA GLY A 106 -11.29 -9.76 0.85
C GLY A 106 -10.97 -10.15 -0.59
N MET A 107 -10.05 -11.07 -0.77
CA MET A 107 -9.68 -11.58 -2.09
C MET A 107 -10.70 -12.61 -2.59
N PRO A 108 -11.19 -12.48 -3.84
CA PRO A 108 -12.14 -13.43 -4.42
C PRO A 108 -11.65 -14.89 -4.32
N ALA A 109 -12.55 -15.80 -3.92
CA ALA A 109 -12.24 -17.22 -3.70
C ALA A 109 -11.61 -17.86 -4.95
N GLY A 110 -12.18 -17.58 -6.13
CA GLY A 110 -11.67 -18.13 -7.39
C GLY A 110 -10.22 -17.73 -7.75
N ILE A 111 -9.70 -16.63 -7.16
CA ILE A 111 -8.30 -16.24 -7.31
C ILE A 111 -7.45 -17.05 -6.33
N ARG A 112 -7.86 -17.14 -5.06
CA ARG A 112 -7.16 -17.89 -4.00
C ARG A 112 -7.03 -19.38 -4.31
N GLU A 113 -8.11 -19.98 -4.83
CA GLU A 113 -8.16 -21.41 -5.16
C GLU A 113 -7.31 -21.78 -6.38
N LYS A 114 -7.12 -20.83 -7.31
CA LYS A 114 -6.30 -21.05 -8.51
C LYS A 114 -4.79 -20.91 -8.24
N HIS A 115 -4.41 -20.22 -7.17
CA HIS A 115 -3.01 -19.87 -6.87
C HIS A 115 -2.70 -20.04 -5.37
N PRO A 116 -3.02 -21.19 -4.75
CA PRO A 116 -2.91 -21.35 -3.30
C PRO A 116 -1.46 -21.19 -2.80
N GLU A 117 -0.48 -21.52 -3.62
CA GLU A 117 0.95 -21.40 -3.32
C GLU A 117 1.46 -19.94 -3.36
N GLN A 118 0.72 -19.06 -4.03
CA GLN A 118 1.03 -17.63 -4.17
C GLN A 118 0.17 -16.75 -3.25
N VAL A 119 -0.62 -17.35 -2.34
CA VAL A 119 -1.46 -16.61 -1.39
C VAL A 119 -0.81 -16.58 -0.02
N PHE A 120 -0.47 -15.38 0.39
CA PHE A 120 0.24 -15.09 1.65
C PHE A 120 -0.64 -14.31 2.62
N ARG A 121 -0.31 -14.37 3.90
CA ARG A 121 -0.97 -13.56 4.94
C ARG A 121 0.04 -12.82 5.80
N VAL A 122 -0.35 -11.65 6.28
CA VAL A 122 0.32 -11.00 7.41
C VAL A 122 -0.17 -11.70 8.68
N PRO A 123 0.72 -12.28 9.51
CA PRO A 123 0.33 -12.94 10.74
C PRO A 123 -0.38 -11.98 11.69
N MET A 124 -1.43 -12.46 12.36
CA MET A 124 -2.24 -11.70 13.30
C MET A 124 -2.58 -12.55 14.50
N GLY A 125 -2.75 -11.92 15.67
CA GLY A 125 -3.32 -12.56 16.85
C GLY A 125 -4.81 -12.91 16.66
N PRO A 126 -5.36 -13.81 17.48
CA PRO A 126 -6.72 -14.35 17.31
C PRO A 126 -7.84 -13.33 17.63
N ALA A 127 -7.51 -12.19 18.24
CA ALA A 127 -8.49 -11.17 18.62
C ALA A 127 -9.10 -10.41 17.44
N VAL A 128 -8.48 -10.45 16.26
CA VAL A 128 -8.92 -9.72 15.08
C VAL A 128 -9.05 -10.65 13.87
N ARG A 129 -10.01 -10.33 12.98
CA ARG A 129 -10.26 -11.13 11.77
C ARG A 129 -9.38 -10.72 10.60
N CYS A 130 -9.04 -9.45 10.51
CA CYS A 130 -8.20 -8.87 9.47
C CYS A 130 -7.58 -7.55 9.97
N LEU A 131 -6.49 -7.15 9.35
CA LEU A 131 -5.94 -5.80 9.45
C LEU A 131 -6.65 -4.87 8.46
N ASN A 132 -6.61 -3.56 8.73
CA ASN A 132 -6.99 -2.56 7.75
C ASN A 132 -6.20 -2.73 6.45
N LEU A 133 -6.85 -2.50 5.29
CA LEU A 133 -6.25 -2.72 3.98
C LEU A 133 -4.99 -1.87 3.79
N ALA A 134 -5.06 -0.56 4.07
CA ALA A 134 -3.91 0.33 3.90
C ALA A 134 -2.75 -0.05 4.83
N THR A 135 -3.05 -0.47 6.05
CA THR A 135 -2.05 -1.00 7.00
C THR A 135 -1.38 -2.26 6.44
N THR A 136 -2.17 -3.19 5.90
CA THR A 136 -1.65 -4.43 5.31
C THR A 136 -0.74 -4.14 4.12
N VAL A 137 -1.18 -3.26 3.22
CA VAL A 137 -0.36 -2.82 2.07
C VAL A 137 0.95 -2.20 2.54
N GLY A 138 0.90 -1.31 3.54
CA GLY A 138 2.10 -0.67 4.10
C GLY A 138 3.12 -1.67 4.64
N ILE A 139 2.66 -2.65 5.43
CA ILE A 139 3.53 -3.70 5.98
C ILE A 139 4.21 -4.49 4.86
N VAL A 140 3.42 -4.97 3.88
CA VAL A 140 3.94 -5.82 2.80
C VAL A 140 4.84 -5.06 1.84
N LEU A 141 4.46 -3.82 1.47
CA LEU A 141 5.22 -2.99 0.54
C LEU A 141 6.58 -2.60 1.10
N TYR A 142 6.65 -2.11 2.34
CA TYR A 142 7.93 -1.74 2.96
C TYR A 142 8.82 -2.95 3.23
N ASP A 143 8.25 -4.12 3.56
CA ASP A 143 9.04 -5.35 3.64
C ASP A 143 9.60 -5.75 2.27
N ALA A 144 8.80 -5.61 1.20
CA ALA A 144 9.24 -5.90 -0.17
C ALA A 144 10.39 -4.95 -0.59
N ILE A 145 10.25 -3.64 -0.35
CA ILE A 145 11.28 -2.64 -0.62
C ILE A 145 12.58 -2.98 0.11
N ARG A 146 12.49 -3.27 1.41
CA ARG A 146 13.64 -3.67 2.24
C ARG A 146 14.32 -4.94 1.72
N ARG A 147 13.54 -5.96 1.37
CA ARG A 147 14.08 -7.27 0.91
C ARG A 147 14.69 -7.20 -0.49
N LEU A 148 14.19 -6.31 -1.33
CA LEU A 148 14.68 -6.10 -2.70
C LEU A 148 15.77 -5.05 -2.78
N ASP A 149 16.14 -4.43 -1.65
CA ASP A 149 17.13 -3.34 -1.56
C ASP A 149 16.80 -2.19 -2.55
N ILE A 150 15.50 -1.85 -2.64
CA ILE A 150 15.04 -0.76 -3.49
C ILE A 150 15.36 0.56 -2.79
N SER A 151 16.22 1.37 -3.41
CA SER A 151 16.48 2.73 -2.96
C SER A 151 15.30 3.62 -3.30
N ILE A 152 14.67 4.20 -2.28
CA ILE A 152 13.74 5.32 -2.44
C ILE A 152 14.60 6.58 -2.37
N GLU A 153 14.55 7.46 -3.37
CA GLU A 153 15.24 8.74 -3.28
C GLU A 153 14.67 9.51 -2.10
N SER A 154 15.39 9.49 -0.99
CA SER A 154 14.99 10.24 0.20
C SER A 154 15.07 11.73 -0.13
N ALA A 155 13.93 12.37 -0.25
CA ALA A 155 13.87 13.82 -0.06
C ALA A 155 14.65 14.14 1.21
N GLN A 156 15.51 15.16 1.14
CA GLN A 156 16.43 15.61 2.18
C GLN A 156 15.85 15.38 3.57
N VAL A 157 16.58 14.67 4.44
CA VAL A 157 16.24 14.58 5.86
C VAL A 157 15.97 16.00 6.33
N ILE A 158 14.70 16.30 6.62
CA ILE A 158 14.34 17.59 7.21
C ILE A 158 14.98 17.56 8.58
N ASN A 159 16.15 18.17 8.71
CA ASN A 159 16.74 18.38 10.02
C ASN A 159 15.70 19.15 10.84
N PRO A 160 15.28 18.66 12.01
CA PRO A 160 14.41 19.43 12.88
C PRO A 160 15.04 20.81 13.07
N PRO A 161 14.26 21.91 13.08
CA PRO A 161 14.80 23.21 13.33
C PRO A 161 15.65 23.15 14.59
N GLU A 162 16.87 23.67 14.53
CA GLU A 162 17.75 23.74 15.71
C GLU A 162 16.92 24.32 16.83
N SER A 163 16.69 23.53 17.87
CA SER A 163 15.90 23.95 19.00
C SER A 163 16.61 25.19 19.58
N SER A 164 15.88 26.28 19.66
CA SER A 164 16.22 27.50 20.34
C SER A 164 16.56 27.19 21.83
N ALA A 165 17.72 26.63 22.05
CA ALA A 165 18.35 26.43 23.36
C ALA A 165 19.00 27.74 23.83
N ASN A 166 18.25 28.86 23.75
CA ASN A 166 18.73 30.14 24.30
C ASN A 166 17.53 30.96 24.80
N LEU A 167 16.85 30.48 25.82
CA LEU A 167 15.90 31.29 26.59
C LEU A 167 15.76 30.72 28.03
N VAL A 168 16.87 30.56 28.75
CA VAL A 168 16.86 30.58 30.23
C VAL A 168 18.24 30.94 30.70
N GLU A 169 18.58 32.21 30.64
CA GLU A 169 19.60 32.84 31.51
C GLU A 169 19.42 34.34 31.41
N GLN A 170 18.50 34.89 32.15
CA GLN A 170 18.51 36.24 32.70
C GLN A 170 17.22 36.44 33.50
N ASP A 171 17.28 36.11 34.76
CA ASP A 171 16.60 36.84 35.84
C ASP A 171 16.98 36.19 37.16
N GLY A 172 18.09 36.69 37.69
CA GLY A 172 18.57 36.25 39.00
C GLY A 172 19.73 37.13 39.50
N ASN A 173 19.50 38.45 39.53
CA ASN A 173 20.23 39.29 40.49
C ASN A 173 19.61 40.68 40.51
N GLU A 174 18.91 40.97 41.58
CA GLU A 174 18.95 42.29 42.28
C GLU A 174 18.01 42.28 43.50
N GLN A 175 18.65 42.39 44.67
CA GLN A 175 18.26 42.91 45.97
C GLN A 175 17.33 42.08 46.88
#